data_4999affe6069ba25c299b409e2e04404
#
_entry.id   4999affe6069ba25c299b409e2e04404
#
_cell.length_a   1.000
_cell.length_b   1.000
_cell.length_c   1.000
_cell.angle_alpha   90.00
_cell.angle_beta   90.00
_cell.angle_gamma   90.00
#
_symmetry.space_group_name_H-M   'P 1'
#
loop_
_entity.id
_entity.type
_entity.pdbx_description
1 polymer ?
#
loop_
_entity_poly.entity_id
_entity_poly.type
_entity_poly.pdbx_seq_one_letter_code
_entity_poly.pdbx_strand_id
1 'polypeptide(L)'
;MTQTNPSFNPSPRYKSKKGWYKDKPPKEKGGMPTEVEIAGPIVIENKFIDPKTNTEKVIITDEDQKEIVESSDILTTQKLPSLMKYGFSINEKYTKDLGYALQQMRNQLPISYLYEGVGILETPFGPIVSLSEIYTTKEFDNKSPSDAICDNAYDLTPKGTFDNWFNMYLKEVKGSLLLELAVVFGISALVTSFLKHKHETEFAGIIFSFTGQSSTGKSTAASLAVSVAGNPTKGNETLFRNWNATRNALEGYLSNNFGIPIVFDELSSATFKDTTGLLYSIAEGQGRQRSNVHGEVKTPKNWGTSVISTSEYSIFTDSAQNDGLRVRTIEINEQFTTNATNADNIKKAVALNHGHVLPLVAQYLINREDEVIQWFYKEVDW
;
A
#
# COMPACT_ATOMS: atom_id res chain seq x y z
N MET A 1 -45.95 17.02 -42.23
CA MET A 1 -45.05 16.40 -41.24
C MET A 1 -43.75 16.15 -41.97
N THR A 2 -42.79 17.03 -41.85
CA THR A 2 -41.43 16.89 -42.43
C THR A 2 -40.68 15.86 -41.57
N GLN A 3 -40.51 14.64 -42.10
CA GLN A 3 -39.57 13.68 -41.53
C GLN A 3 -38.16 14.29 -41.62
N THR A 4 -37.63 14.78 -40.52
CA THR A 4 -36.21 15.11 -40.40
C THR A 4 -35.45 13.77 -40.55
N ASN A 5 -34.75 13.56 -41.64
CA ASN A 5 -33.80 12.47 -41.79
C ASN A 5 -32.84 12.49 -40.57
N PRO A 6 -32.65 11.37 -39.84
CA PRO A 6 -31.71 11.32 -38.77
C PRO A 6 -30.32 11.65 -39.34
N SER A 7 -29.71 12.71 -38.79
CA SER A 7 -28.38 13.17 -39.26
C SER A 7 -27.35 12.06 -38.99
N PHE A 8 -26.64 11.65 -40.05
CA PHE A 8 -25.54 10.70 -39.97
C PHE A 8 -24.43 11.27 -39.01
N ASN A 9 -24.12 10.54 -37.97
CA ASN A 9 -23.04 10.91 -37.07
C ASN A 9 -22.01 9.77 -36.96
N PRO A 10 -20.87 9.89 -37.65
CA PRO A 10 -19.82 8.87 -37.63
C PRO A 10 -19.01 8.83 -36.32
N SER A 11 -19.17 9.83 -35.44
CA SER A 11 -18.43 9.90 -34.18
C SER A 11 -18.97 8.89 -33.17
N PRO A 12 -18.10 8.25 -32.37
CA PRO A 12 -18.51 7.40 -31.27
C PRO A 12 -19.39 8.15 -30.26
N ARG A 13 -20.43 7.49 -29.79
CA ARG A 13 -21.36 8.00 -28.78
C ARG A 13 -21.45 6.99 -27.65
N TYR A 14 -21.34 7.45 -26.43
CA TYR A 14 -21.55 6.65 -25.25
C TYR A 14 -23.03 6.65 -24.85
N LYS A 15 -23.56 5.45 -24.59
CA LYS A 15 -24.87 5.28 -23.99
C LYS A 15 -24.67 4.60 -22.63
N SER A 16 -24.94 5.34 -21.54
CA SER A 16 -24.74 4.84 -20.18
C SER A 16 -25.30 3.42 -20.01
N LYS A 17 -24.53 2.54 -19.38
CA LYS A 17 -24.79 1.13 -19.13
C LYS A 17 -25.00 0.25 -20.39
N LYS A 18 -24.99 0.83 -21.60
CA LYS A 18 -25.16 0.08 -22.85
C LYS A 18 -23.89 -0.03 -23.66
N GLY A 19 -22.98 0.97 -23.57
CA GLY A 19 -21.72 0.96 -24.29
C GLY A 19 -21.59 2.02 -25.37
N TRP A 20 -20.64 1.82 -26.26
CA TRP A 20 -20.24 2.76 -27.31
C TRP A 20 -20.81 2.37 -28.66
N TYR A 21 -21.37 3.35 -29.37
CA TYR A 21 -22.03 3.18 -30.65
C TYR A 21 -21.56 4.24 -31.65
N LYS A 22 -21.63 3.90 -32.96
CA LYS A 22 -21.43 4.86 -34.06
C LYS A 22 -22.34 4.52 -35.23
N ASP A 23 -22.60 5.50 -36.09
CA ASP A 23 -23.35 5.27 -37.31
C ASP A 23 -22.42 4.79 -38.44
N LYS A 24 -22.87 3.79 -39.19
CA LYS A 24 -22.30 3.41 -40.48
C LYS A 24 -23.04 4.15 -41.57
N PRO A 25 -22.35 4.57 -42.65
CA PRO A 25 -23.01 5.14 -43.80
C PRO A 25 -24.00 4.12 -44.43
N PRO A 26 -25.10 4.59 -44.98
CA PRO A 26 -26.05 3.72 -45.67
C PRO A 26 -25.39 2.97 -46.83
N LYS A 27 -25.81 1.74 -47.06
CA LYS A 27 -25.27 0.91 -48.18
C LYS A 27 -25.70 1.43 -49.53
N GLU A 28 -26.85 2.10 -49.59
CA GLU A 28 -27.44 2.63 -50.83
C GLU A 28 -27.60 4.15 -50.73
N LYS A 29 -27.45 4.85 -51.85
CA LYS A 29 -27.61 6.29 -51.94
C LYS A 29 -29.05 6.69 -51.53
N GLY A 30 -29.21 7.42 -50.42
CA GLY A 30 -30.53 7.76 -49.89
C GLY A 30 -31.08 6.82 -48.79
N GLY A 31 -30.35 5.77 -48.45
CA GLY A 31 -30.70 4.87 -47.30
C GLY A 31 -30.48 5.52 -45.96
N MET A 32 -30.98 4.90 -44.88
CA MET A 32 -30.74 5.34 -43.50
C MET A 32 -29.42 4.80 -42.98
N PRO A 33 -28.68 5.60 -42.15
CA PRO A 33 -27.50 5.11 -41.46
C PRO A 33 -27.89 3.97 -40.49
N THR A 34 -26.97 3.01 -40.31
CA THR A 34 -27.15 1.90 -39.36
C THR A 34 -26.26 2.09 -38.17
N GLU A 35 -26.84 2.12 -36.98
CA GLU A 35 -26.08 2.16 -35.74
C GLU A 35 -25.37 0.82 -35.49
N VAL A 36 -24.13 0.87 -35.06
CA VAL A 36 -23.33 -0.31 -34.73
C VAL A 36 -22.67 -0.10 -33.37
N GLU A 37 -22.71 -1.14 -32.56
CA GLU A 37 -21.98 -1.23 -31.31
C GLU A 37 -20.50 -1.44 -31.59
N ILE A 38 -19.65 -0.61 -30.95
CA ILE A 38 -18.18 -0.64 -31.07
C ILE A 38 -17.51 -1.15 -29.80
N ALA A 39 -18.15 -1.01 -28.65
CA ALA A 39 -17.73 -1.57 -27.36
C ALA A 39 -18.89 -1.61 -26.37
N GLY A 40 -18.80 -2.47 -25.37
CA GLY A 40 -19.64 -2.44 -24.18
C GLY A 40 -19.39 -1.16 -23.33
N PRO A 41 -19.97 -1.09 -22.14
CA PRO A 41 -19.76 0.06 -21.25
C PRO A 41 -18.30 0.09 -20.78
N ILE A 42 -17.57 1.10 -21.23
CA ILE A 42 -16.18 1.38 -20.85
C ILE A 42 -16.11 2.89 -20.68
N VAL A 43 -15.77 3.37 -19.50
CA VAL A 43 -15.56 4.78 -19.19
C VAL A 43 -14.22 5.01 -18.50
N ILE A 44 -13.64 6.18 -18.69
CA ILE A 44 -12.50 6.65 -17.91
C ILE A 44 -13.09 7.49 -16.79
N GLU A 45 -12.99 6.96 -15.57
CA GLU A 45 -13.54 7.61 -14.40
C GLU A 45 -12.60 8.66 -13.83
N ASN A 46 -11.31 8.34 -13.81
CA ASN A 46 -10.31 9.26 -13.30
C ASN A 46 -8.98 9.10 -14.04
N LYS A 47 -8.12 10.13 -13.97
CA LYS A 47 -6.75 10.08 -14.44
C LYS A 47 -5.80 10.64 -13.39
N PHE A 48 -4.66 10.00 -13.27
CA PHE A 48 -3.65 10.33 -12.28
C PHE A 48 -2.29 10.50 -12.93
N ILE A 49 -1.48 11.35 -12.35
CA ILE A 49 -0.05 11.43 -12.64
C ILE A 49 0.69 10.91 -11.42
N ASP A 50 1.55 9.92 -11.63
CA ASP A 50 2.55 9.53 -10.65
C ASP A 50 3.63 10.63 -10.62
N PRO A 51 3.74 11.41 -9.55
CA PRO A 51 4.66 12.54 -9.51
C PRO A 51 6.13 12.12 -9.50
N LYS A 52 6.44 10.88 -9.13
CA LYS A 52 7.80 10.34 -9.07
C LYS A 52 8.32 9.93 -10.45
N THR A 53 7.47 9.33 -11.26
CA THR A 53 7.81 8.83 -12.59
C THR A 53 7.30 9.72 -13.72
N ASN A 54 6.42 10.68 -13.40
CA ASN A 54 5.68 11.51 -14.35
C ASN A 54 4.89 10.67 -15.37
N THR A 55 4.48 9.47 -14.99
CA THR A 55 3.65 8.60 -15.82
C THR A 55 2.19 8.81 -15.50
N GLU A 56 1.34 8.79 -16.53
CA GLU A 56 -0.10 8.91 -16.37
C GLU A 56 -0.75 7.53 -16.28
N LYS A 57 -1.60 7.35 -15.27
CA LYS A 57 -2.49 6.19 -15.10
C LYS A 57 -3.95 6.62 -15.21
N VAL A 58 -4.82 5.71 -15.60
CA VAL A 58 -6.27 5.93 -15.72
C VAL A 58 -7.04 4.86 -14.97
N ILE A 59 -8.14 5.26 -14.34
CA ILE A 59 -9.14 4.33 -13.83
C ILE A 59 -10.15 4.08 -14.92
N ILE A 60 -10.34 2.81 -15.27
CA ILE A 60 -11.29 2.35 -16.29
C ILE A 60 -12.34 1.51 -15.59
N THR A 61 -13.60 1.83 -15.82
CA THR A 61 -14.75 1.11 -15.23
C THR A 61 -15.80 0.76 -16.28
N ASP A 62 -16.66 -0.22 -15.97
CA ASP A 62 -17.86 -0.56 -16.75
C ASP A 62 -19.16 0.05 -16.20
N GLU A 63 -19.06 1.00 -15.28
CA GLU A 63 -20.15 1.68 -14.55
C GLU A 63 -20.91 0.79 -13.55
N ASP A 64 -20.69 -0.52 -13.51
CA ASP A 64 -21.46 -1.38 -12.63
C ASP A 64 -20.65 -1.87 -11.41
N GLN A 65 -19.46 -2.42 -11.60
CA GLN A 65 -18.64 -2.92 -10.48
C GLN A 65 -17.17 -3.16 -10.85
N LYS A 66 -16.81 -3.11 -12.12
CA LYS A 66 -15.48 -3.43 -12.56
C LYS A 66 -14.65 -2.16 -12.65
N GLU A 67 -13.61 -2.10 -11.85
CA GLU A 67 -12.64 -1.02 -11.84
C GLU A 67 -11.24 -1.59 -12.04
N ILE A 68 -10.48 -1.00 -12.93
CA ILE A 68 -9.07 -1.32 -13.13
C ILE A 68 -8.23 -0.05 -13.23
N VAL A 69 -7.00 -0.13 -12.75
CA VAL A 69 -6.00 0.93 -12.90
C VAL A 69 -4.95 0.46 -13.91
N GLU A 70 -4.76 1.23 -14.96
CA GLU A 70 -3.80 0.91 -16.02
C GLU A 70 -3.03 2.18 -16.46
N SER A 71 -1.87 1.99 -17.07
CA SER A 71 -1.15 3.08 -17.74
C SER A 71 -2.01 3.68 -18.84
N SER A 72 -2.00 5.00 -19.01
CA SER A 72 -2.83 5.68 -20.03
C SER A 72 -2.54 5.24 -21.46
N ASP A 73 -1.38 4.62 -21.72
CA ASP A 73 -1.05 4.06 -23.02
C ASP A 73 -1.90 2.85 -23.42
N ILE A 74 -2.67 2.26 -22.46
CA ILE A 74 -3.69 1.23 -22.72
C ILE A 74 -4.75 1.71 -23.73
N LEU A 75 -4.99 3.03 -23.80
CA LEU A 75 -5.96 3.64 -24.68
C LEU A 75 -5.49 3.74 -26.15
N THR A 76 -4.29 3.27 -26.46
CA THR A 76 -3.80 3.19 -27.83
C THR A 76 -4.49 2.04 -28.60
N THR A 77 -4.66 2.23 -29.91
CA THR A 77 -5.31 1.22 -30.78
C THR A 77 -4.72 -0.19 -30.64
N GLN A 78 -3.41 -0.28 -30.38
CA GLN A 78 -2.69 -1.54 -30.26
C GLN A 78 -2.91 -2.24 -28.91
N LYS A 79 -2.98 -1.47 -27.81
CA LYS A 79 -3.11 -2.02 -26.46
C LYS A 79 -4.56 -2.15 -25.98
N LEU A 80 -5.47 -1.35 -26.52
CA LEU A 80 -6.87 -1.30 -26.13
C LEU A 80 -7.56 -2.69 -26.10
N PRO A 81 -7.33 -3.61 -27.07
CA PRO A 81 -7.91 -4.95 -27.02
C PRO A 81 -7.49 -5.77 -25.79
N SER A 82 -6.37 -5.44 -25.15
CA SER A 82 -5.95 -6.14 -23.94
C SER A 82 -6.89 -5.95 -22.74
N LEU A 83 -7.77 -4.94 -22.78
CA LEU A 83 -8.83 -4.78 -21.77
C LEU A 83 -9.82 -5.94 -21.75
N MET A 84 -9.91 -6.72 -22.85
CA MET A 84 -10.74 -7.93 -22.91
C MET A 84 -10.32 -8.99 -21.88
N LYS A 85 -9.03 -9.02 -21.46
CA LYS A 85 -8.55 -9.91 -20.37
C LYS A 85 -9.26 -9.65 -19.04
N TYR A 86 -9.72 -8.41 -18.85
CA TYR A 86 -10.50 -7.99 -17.68
C TYR A 86 -12.02 -8.13 -17.91
N GLY A 87 -12.44 -8.67 -19.05
CA GLY A 87 -13.85 -8.92 -19.39
C GLY A 87 -14.58 -7.72 -19.96
N PHE A 88 -13.88 -6.66 -20.41
CA PHE A 88 -14.49 -5.59 -21.19
C PHE A 88 -14.82 -6.10 -22.61
N SER A 89 -16.00 -5.74 -23.12
CA SER A 89 -16.42 -6.08 -24.48
C SER A 89 -15.90 -5.02 -25.45
N ILE A 90 -15.05 -5.40 -26.39
CA ILE A 90 -14.46 -4.52 -27.40
C ILE A 90 -14.58 -5.16 -28.78
N ASN A 91 -15.12 -4.42 -29.75
CA ASN A 91 -15.10 -4.82 -31.14
C ASN A 91 -13.79 -4.34 -31.79
N GLU A 92 -12.86 -5.27 -32.02
CA GLU A 92 -11.50 -4.98 -32.51
C GLU A 92 -11.49 -4.18 -33.81
N LYS A 93 -12.51 -4.31 -34.64
CA LYS A 93 -12.64 -3.55 -35.90
C LYS A 93 -12.73 -2.03 -35.67
N TYR A 94 -13.15 -1.63 -34.49
CA TYR A 94 -13.40 -0.21 -34.16
C TYR A 94 -12.50 0.32 -33.04
N THR A 95 -11.39 -0.38 -32.73
CA THR A 95 -10.46 0.03 -31.68
C THR A 95 -9.92 1.45 -31.88
N LYS A 96 -9.73 1.89 -33.12
CA LYS A 96 -9.30 3.26 -33.43
C LYS A 96 -10.36 4.30 -33.02
N ASP A 97 -11.62 4.04 -33.33
CA ASP A 97 -12.73 4.93 -32.99
C ASP A 97 -12.93 4.99 -31.47
N LEU A 98 -12.93 3.81 -30.82
CA LEU A 98 -13.05 3.69 -29.37
C LEU A 98 -11.89 4.37 -28.65
N GLY A 99 -10.64 4.10 -29.08
CA GLY A 99 -9.44 4.69 -28.49
C GLY A 99 -9.46 6.22 -28.56
N TYR A 100 -9.87 6.78 -29.72
CA TYR A 100 -10.05 8.23 -29.85
C TYR A 100 -11.11 8.76 -28.86
N ALA A 101 -12.26 8.10 -28.75
CA ALA A 101 -13.34 8.53 -27.87
C ALA A 101 -12.92 8.50 -26.38
N LEU A 102 -12.26 7.42 -25.96
CA LEU A 102 -11.75 7.28 -24.58
C LEU A 102 -10.64 8.31 -24.28
N GLN A 103 -9.75 8.60 -25.22
CA GLN A 103 -8.75 9.66 -25.09
C GLN A 103 -9.41 11.03 -24.95
N GLN A 104 -10.48 11.33 -25.69
CA GLN A 104 -11.22 12.58 -25.51
C GLN A 104 -11.86 12.66 -24.12
N MET A 105 -12.46 11.57 -23.63
CA MET A 105 -13.00 11.48 -22.27
C MET A 105 -11.91 11.75 -21.24
N ARG A 106 -10.76 11.05 -21.33
CA ARG A 106 -9.60 11.27 -20.47
C ARG A 106 -9.14 12.73 -20.44
N ASN A 107 -9.08 13.39 -21.62
CA ASN A 107 -8.59 14.77 -21.71
C ASN A 107 -9.50 15.78 -21.00
N GLN A 108 -10.77 15.46 -20.81
CA GLN A 108 -11.73 16.32 -20.11
C GLN A 108 -11.67 16.17 -18.58
N LEU A 109 -11.04 15.11 -18.08
CA LEU A 109 -10.90 14.88 -16.65
C LEU A 109 -9.85 15.82 -16.03
N PRO A 110 -10.06 16.28 -14.79
CA PRO A 110 -9.04 16.99 -14.04
C PRO A 110 -7.82 16.10 -13.80
N ILE A 111 -6.68 16.73 -13.57
CA ILE A 111 -5.47 16.01 -13.18
C ILE A 111 -5.54 15.77 -11.68
N SER A 112 -5.40 14.51 -11.29
CA SER A 112 -5.18 14.09 -9.91
C SER A 112 -3.79 13.48 -9.77
N TYR A 113 -3.27 13.39 -8.57
CA TYR A 113 -1.98 12.75 -8.32
C TYR A 113 -2.17 11.41 -7.64
N LEU A 114 -1.41 10.42 -8.09
CA LEU A 114 -1.40 9.08 -7.54
C LEU A 114 -0.06 8.82 -6.86
N TYR A 115 -0.10 8.46 -5.59
CA TYR A 115 1.09 8.11 -4.81
C TYR A 115 1.10 6.61 -4.55
N GLU A 116 2.16 5.93 -5.03
CA GLU A 116 2.34 4.51 -4.76
C GLU A 116 3.05 4.31 -3.43
N GLY A 117 2.39 3.67 -2.49
CA GLY A 117 2.97 3.33 -1.19
C GLY A 117 2.09 3.70 0.00
N VAL A 118 2.59 3.36 1.19
CA VAL A 118 1.99 3.66 2.49
C VAL A 118 3.01 4.27 3.43
N GLY A 119 2.53 5.00 4.42
CA GLY A 119 3.37 5.73 5.37
C GLY A 119 3.80 7.09 4.84
N ILE A 120 5.04 7.49 5.08
CA ILE A 120 5.57 8.79 4.66
C ILE A 120 5.93 8.74 3.17
N LEU A 121 5.28 9.56 2.37
CA LEU A 121 5.51 9.66 0.93
C LEU A 121 5.88 11.08 0.55
N GLU A 122 6.90 11.21 -0.31
CA GLU A 122 7.26 12.51 -0.90
C GLU A 122 6.31 12.88 -2.02
N THR A 123 5.92 14.14 -2.02
CA THR A 123 5.15 14.72 -3.11
C THR A 123 5.79 16.02 -3.58
N PRO A 124 5.49 16.50 -4.80
CA PRO A 124 5.95 17.81 -5.26
C PRO A 124 5.51 18.99 -4.37
N PHE A 125 4.58 18.75 -3.46
CA PHE A 125 3.99 19.76 -2.57
C PHE A 125 4.42 19.62 -1.11
N GLY A 126 5.30 18.66 -0.82
CA GLY A 126 5.77 18.29 0.52
C GLY A 126 5.35 16.87 0.93
N PRO A 127 5.76 16.40 2.09
CA PRO A 127 5.47 15.05 2.55
C PRO A 127 4.01 14.88 2.93
N ILE A 128 3.49 13.68 2.67
CA ILE A 128 2.18 13.22 3.15
C ILE A 128 2.35 11.95 3.98
N VAL A 129 1.38 11.62 4.81
CA VAL A 129 1.28 10.30 5.44
C VAL A 129 0.06 9.58 4.88
N SER A 130 0.32 8.53 4.10
CA SER A 130 -0.70 7.66 3.51
C SER A 130 -0.98 6.48 4.43
N LEU A 131 -2.16 6.44 5.02
CA LEU A 131 -2.68 5.33 5.83
C LEU A 131 -4.00 4.85 5.19
N SER A 132 -5.05 4.60 5.99
CA SER A 132 -6.43 4.46 5.48
C SER A 132 -6.96 5.76 4.88
N GLU A 133 -6.40 6.88 5.31
CA GLU A 133 -6.65 8.23 4.82
C GLU A 133 -5.30 8.92 4.61
N ILE A 134 -5.30 10.03 3.86
CA ILE A 134 -4.11 10.83 3.62
C ILE A 134 -4.08 11.99 4.62
N TYR A 135 -2.96 12.11 5.33
CA TYR A 135 -2.69 13.20 6.28
C TYR A 135 -1.67 14.16 5.68
N THR A 136 -1.98 15.46 5.72
CA THR A 136 -1.17 16.51 5.12
C THR A 136 -1.04 17.69 6.07
N THR A 137 -0.06 18.57 5.84
CA THR A 137 0.02 19.86 6.53
C THR A 137 -1.11 20.79 6.08
N LYS A 138 -1.43 21.82 6.85
CA LYS A 138 -2.47 22.83 6.51
C LYS A 138 -2.19 23.58 5.19
N GLU A 139 -0.93 23.67 4.78
CA GLU A 139 -0.53 24.32 3.52
C GLU A 139 -0.95 23.53 2.28
N PHE A 140 -1.33 22.29 2.46
CA PHE A 140 -1.79 21.37 1.40
C PHE A 140 -3.26 21.54 1.00
N ASP A 141 -4.09 22.27 1.75
CA ASP A 141 -5.57 22.28 1.66
C ASP A 141 -6.16 22.58 0.28
N ASN A 142 -5.39 23.17 -0.65
CA ASN A 142 -5.85 23.48 -2.01
C ASN A 142 -5.28 22.54 -3.10
N LYS A 143 -4.44 21.57 -2.72
CA LYS A 143 -3.72 20.69 -3.65
C LYS A 143 -3.65 19.25 -3.14
N SER A 144 -4.58 18.87 -2.26
CA SER A 144 -4.59 17.53 -1.67
C SER A 144 -4.47 16.44 -2.73
N PRO A 145 -3.56 15.49 -2.56
CA PRO A 145 -3.57 14.30 -3.38
C PRO A 145 -4.92 13.60 -3.16
N SER A 146 -5.65 13.40 -4.24
CA SER A 146 -6.99 12.83 -4.15
C SER A 146 -6.96 11.37 -3.72
N ASP A 147 -5.87 10.65 -4.06
CA ASP A 147 -5.76 9.23 -3.78
C ASP A 147 -4.30 8.78 -3.67
N ALA A 148 -4.03 7.87 -2.74
CA ALA A 148 -2.81 7.09 -2.71
C ALA A 148 -3.16 5.61 -2.91
N ILE A 149 -2.50 4.97 -3.87
CA ILE A 149 -2.67 3.54 -4.10
C ILE A 149 -1.47 2.82 -3.49
N CYS A 150 -1.77 1.84 -2.65
CA CYS A 150 -0.79 0.88 -2.19
C CYS A 150 -0.92 -0.40 -3.02
N ASP A 151 0.10 -0.73 -3.79
CA ASP A 151 0.18 -2.01 -4.51
C ASP A 151 0.28 -3.22 -3.56
N ASN A 152 0.67 -2.97 -2.31
CA ASN A 152 0.67 -3.96 -1.26
C ASN A 152 -0.69 -3.94 -0.57
N ALA A 153 -1.40 -5.05 -0.60
CA ALA A 153 -2.69 -5.22 0.02
C ALA A 153 -2.56 -5.19 1.55
N TYR A 154 -2.41 -4.00 2.13
CA TYR A 154 -2.47 -3.77 3.58
C TYR A 154 -3.87 -3.35 3.98
N ASP A 155 -4.52 -4.12 4.83
CA ASP A 155 -5.79 -3.70 5.46
C ASP A 155 -5.48 -2.72 6.61
N LEU A 156 -5.42 -1.44 6.25
CA LEU A 156 -5.23 -0.33 7.19
C LEU A 156 -6.57 0.26 7.65
N THR A 157 -7.69 -0.28 7.20
CA THR A 157 -9.02 0.22 7.55
C THR A 157 -9.24 0.13 9.07
N PRO A 158 -9.52 1.26 9.75
CA PRO A 158 -9.81 1.24 11.17
C PRO A 158 -11.05 0.41 11.48
N LYS A 159 -10.98 -0.42 12.52
CA LYS A 159 -12.09 -1.22 13.00
C LYS A 159 -12.35 -0.93 14.46
N GLY A 160 -13.63 -0.93 14.87
CA GLY A 160 -14.03 -0.63 16.23
C GLY A 160 -13.81 0.84 16.59
N THR A 161 -13.34 1.11 17.81
CA THR A 161 -13.10 2.48 18.29
C THR A 161 -11.75 2.61 19.00
N PHE A 162 -11.17 3.84 18.97
CA PHE A 162 -9.98 4.16 19.74
C PHE A 162 -10.18 3.92 21.25
N ASP A 163 -11.35 4.31 21.79
CA ASP A 163 -11.64 4.16 23.22
C ASP A 163 -11.61 2.68 23.66
N ASN A 164 -12.15 1.78 22.86
CA ASN A 164 -12.12 0.35 23.15
C ASN A 164 -10.69 -0.22 23.07
N TRP A 165 -9.89 0.22 22.09
CA TRP A 165 -8.48 -0.14 21.99
C TRP A 165 -7.70 0.40 23.20
N PHE A 166 -7.92 1.65 23.58
CA PHE A 166 -7.24 2.30 24.69
C PHE A 166 -7.64 1.72 26.06
N ASN A 167 -8.92 1.38 26.24
CA ASN A 167 -9.38 0.68 27.45
C ASN A 167 -8.72 -0.69 27.59
N MET A 168 -8.55 -1.44 26.50
CA MET A 168 -7.78 -2.68 26.49
C MET A 168 -6.33 -2.41 26.89
N TYR A 169 -5.69 -1.39 26.30
CA TYR A 169 -4.34 -0.99 26.64
C TYR A 169 -4.19 -0.70 28.15
N LEU A 170 -5.09 0.10 28.72
CA LEU A 170 -5.05 0.44 30.16
C LEU A 170 -5.20 -0.81 31.05
N LYS A 171 -6.03 -1.78 30.64
CA LYS A 171 -6.34 -2.94 31.46
C LYS A 171 -5.35 -4.09 31.30
N GLU A 172 -4.89 -4.36 30.10
CA GLU A 172 -4.17 -5.59 29.76
C GLU A 172 -2.68 -5.35 29.43
N VAL A 173 -2.28 -4.10 29.11
CA VAL A 173 -0.95 -3.76 28.61
C VAL A 173 -0.19 -2.88 29.60
N LYS A 174 -0.83 -1.80 30.10
CA LYS A 174 -0.20 -0.81 30.97
C LYS A 174 0.40 -1.45 32.23
N GLY A 175 1.67 -1.14 32.48
CA GLY A 175 2.45 -1.72 33.59
C GLY A 175 3.17 -3.01 33.23
N SER A 176 2.97 -3.56 32.02
CA SER A 176 3.76 -4.66 31.45
C SER A 176 4.79 -4.12 30.48
N LEU A 177 6.04 -3.99 30.91
CA LEU A 177 7.13 -3.38 30.11
C LEU A 177 7.20 -3.93 28.69
N LEU A 178 7.13 -5.25 28.51
CA LEU A 178 7.31 -5.87 27.20
C LEU A 178 6.10 -5.66 26.26
N LEU A 179 4.90 -5.59 26.82
CA LEU A 179 3.71 -5.26 26.02
C LEU A 179 3.66 -3.77 25.67
N GLU A 180 4.09 -2.88 26.59
CA GLU A 180 4.24 -1.45 26.27
C GLU A 180 5.30 -1.23 25.21
N LEU A 181 6.46 -1.91 25.29
CA LEU A 181 7.48 -1.88 24.25
C LEU A 181 6.95 -2.39 22.90
N ALA A 182 6.11 -3.42 22.89
CA ALA A 182 5.50 -3.89 21.64
C ALA A 182 4.67 -2.79 20.95
N VAL A 183 3.90 -2.01 21.71
CA VAL A 183 3.17 -0.85 21.17
C VAL A 183 4.13 0.21 20.66
N VAL A 184 5.18 0.53 21.40
CA VAL A 184 6.23 1.49 20.99
C VAL A 184 6.90 1.02 19.70
N PHE A 185 7.20 -0.26 19.54
CA PHE A 185 7.79 -0.81 18.32
C PHE A 185 6.84 -0.66 17.10
N GLY A 186 5.54 -0.83 17.30
CA GLY A 186 4.56 -0.56 16.26
C GLY A 186 4.55 0.92 15.83
N ILE A 187 4.56 1.83 16.79
CA ILE A 187 4.56 3.28 16.54
C ILE A 187 5.90 3.74 15.92
N SER A 188 7.02 3.15 16.36
CA SER A 188 8.37 3.52 15.90
C SER A 188 8.55 3.39 14.40
N ALA A 189 7.78 2.53 13.73
CA ALA A 189 7.84 2.35 12.28
C ALA A 189 7.60 3.69 11.55
N LEU A 190 6.54 4.40 11.91
CA LEU A 190 6.20 5.69 11.29
C LEU A 190 7.17 6.80 11.72
N VAL A 191 7.55 6.83 13.00
CA VAL A 191 8.48 7.85 13.54
C VAL A 191 9.86 7.72 12.89
N THR A 192 10.39 6.50 12.78
CA THR A 192 11.70 6.26 12.14
C THR A 192 11.66 6.64 10.66
N SER A 193 10.58 6.29 9.96
CA SER A 193 10.40 6.67 8.56
C SER A 193 10.32 8.20 8.39
N PHE A 194 9.63 8.89 9.30
CA PHE A 194 9.55 10.35 9.31
C PHE A 194 10.92 10.99 9.52
N LEU A 195 11.68 10.53 10.51
CA LEU A 195 13.03 11.04 10.79
C LEU A 195 13.99 10.78 9.62
N LYS A 196 13.94 9.58 9.03
CA LYS A 196 14.73 9.26 7.83
C LYS A 196 14.43 10.22 6.68
N HIS A 197 13.15 10.49 6.45
CA HIS A 197 12.71 11.37 5.40
C HIS A 197 13.26 12.80 5.57
N LYS A 198 13.32 13.29 6.81
CA LYS A 198 13.79 14.65 7.12
C LYS A 198 15.30 14.81 7.25
N HIS A 199 16.02 13.76 7.62
CA HIS A 199 17.43 13.85 8.04
C HIS A 199 18.38 12.86 7.38
N GLU A 200 17.93 12.16 6.32
CA GLU A 200 18.76 11.16 5.61
C GLU A 200 19.48 10.20 6.58
N THR A 201 18.80 9.77 7.65
CA THR A 201 19.39 8.83 8.60
C THR A 201 19.77 7.52 7.90
N GLU A 202 20.86 6.88 8.32
CA GLU A 202 21.35 5.62 7.73
C GLU A 202 20.38 4.45 7.95
N PHE A 203 19.45 4.56 8.92
CA PHE A 203 18.53 3.48 9.26
C PHE A 203 17.27 3.52 8.38
N ALA A 204 17.14 2.51 7.52
CA ALA A 204 15.94 2.34 6.72
C ALA A 204 14.86 1.49 7.43
N GLY A 205 15.28 0.53 8.26
CA GLY A 205 14.38 -0.34 9.00
C GLY A 205 15.02 -0.90 10.27
N ILE A 206 14.18 -1.19 11.26
CA ILE A 206 14.57 -1.84 12.51
C ILE A 206 13.86 -3.20 12.57
N ILE A 207 14.58 -4.23 12.99
CA ILE A 207 14.02 -5.56 13.21
C ILE A 207 13.83 -5.76 14.71
N PHE A 208 12.60 -6.04 15.12
CA PHE A 208 12.28 -6.46 16.49
C PHE A 208 12.04 -7.96 16.50
N SER A 209 12.91 -8.73 17.12
CA SER A 209 12.84 -10.18 17.17
C SER A 209 12.33 -10.66 18.53
N PHE A 210 11.11 -11.22 18.54
CA PHE A 210 10.51 -11.83 19.73
C PHE A 210 10.79 -13.31 19.71
N THR A 211 11.70 -13.77 20.56
CA THR A 211 12.16 -15.16 20.61
C THR A 211 11.74 -15.85 21.91
N GLY A 212 11.89 -17.16 21.97
CA GLY A 212 11.62 -17.97 23.15
C GLY A 212 10.64 -19.11 22.90
N GLN A 213 10.36 -19.88 23.95
CA GLN A 213 9.50 -21.08 23.90
C GLN A 213 8.07 -20.74 23.41
N SER A 214 7.36 -21.77 22.97
CA SER A 214 5.93 -21.66 22.64
C SER A 214 5.13 -21.14 23.84
N SER A 215 4.03 -20.43 23.57
CA SER A 215 3.10 -19.90 24.58
C SER A 215 3.63 -18.78 25.49
N THR A 216 4.76 -18.14 25.15
CA THR A 216 5.27 -16.96 25.87
C THR A 216 4.60 -15.64 25.48
N GLY A 217 3.60 -15.66 24.57
CA GLY A 217 2.86 -14.46 24.15
C GLY A 217 3.49 -13.67 23.01
N LYS A 218 4.53 -14.18 22.33
CA LYS A 218 5.21 -13.52 21.18
C LYS A 218 4.25 -13.03 20.11
N SER A 219 3.43 -13.94 19.56
CA SER A 219 2.47 -13.60 18.50
C SER A 219 1.36 -12.66 19.00
N THR A 220 1.04 -12.67 20.32
CA THR A 220 0.11 -11.72 20.94
C THR A 220 0.72 -10.32 20.97
N ALA A 221 1.96 -10.19 21.42
CA ALA A 221 2.69 -8.93 21.43
C ALA A 221 2.91 -8.37 20.01
N ALA A 222 3.20 -9.26 19.03
CA ALA A 222 3.33 -8.88 17.63
C ALA A 222 1.99 -8.38 17.05
N SER A 223 0.86 -9.05 17.34
CA SER A 223 -0.47 -8.56 16.95
C SER A 223 -0.82 -7.23 17.60
N LEU A 224 -0.49 -7.06 18.88
CA LEU A 224 -0.68 -5.79 19.59
C LEU A 224 0.12 -4.66 18.92
N ALA A 225 1.38 -4.92 18.57
CA ALA A 225 2.25 -3.93 17.94
C ALA A 225 1.69 -3.42 16.60
N VAL A 226 1.22 -4.29 15.71
CA VAL A 226 0.68 -3.85 14.40
C VAL A 226 -0.76 -3.35 14.46
N SER A 227 -1.49 -3.63 15.55
CA SER A 227 -2.85 -3.13 15.75
C SER A 227 -2.94 -1.60 15.81
N VAL A 228 -1.84 -0.92 16.07
CA VAL A 228 -1.74 0.55 16.03
C VAL A 228 -2.02 1.11 14.63
N ALA A 229 -1.69 0.34 13.60
CA ALA A 229 -1.72 0.75 12.20
C ALA A 229 -2.90 0.17 11.39
N GLY A 230 -3.30 -1.08 11.65
CA GLY A 230 -4.31 -1.76 10.86
C GLY A 230 -4.63 -3.16 11.36
N ASN A 231 -5.12 -4.02 10.48
CA ASN A 231 -5.59 -5.37 10.80
C ASN A 231 -4.46 -6.29 11.30
N PRO A 232 -4.46 -6.69 12.60
CA PRO A 232 -3.42 -7.49 13.22
C PRO A 232 -3.66 -9.00 13.12
N THR A 233 -4.69 -9.44 12.39
CA THR A 233 -5.00 -10.87 12.27
C THR A 233 -4.13 -11.53 11.22
N LYS A 234 -3.93 -12.85 11.31
CA LYS A 234 -3.19 -13.59 10.27
C LYS A 234 -4.01 -13.68 8.99
N GLY A 235 -3.44 -13.29 7.86
CA GLY A 235 -4.15 -13.31 6.56
C GLY A 235 -3.35 -12.75 5.40
N ASN A 236 -3.95 -12.76 4.21
CA ASN A 236 -3.26 -12.35 2.98
C ASN A 236 -3.18 -10.82 2.78
N GLU A 237 -4.08 -10.06 3.37
CA GLU A 237 -4.16 -8.60 3.22
C GLU A 237 -3.94 -7.86 4.55
N THR A 238 -3.37 -8.57 5.53
CA THR A 238 -3.19 -8.08 6.90
C THR A 238 -1.75 -7.70 7.17
N LEU A 239 -1.50 -7.02 8.28
CA LEU A 239 -0.14 -6.66 8.72
C LEU A 239 0.63 -7.83 9.35
N PHE A 240 0.00 -9.01 9.41
CA PHE A 240 0.52 -10.21 10.07
C PHE A 240 0.71 -11.35 9.07
N ARG A 241 1.94 -11.54 8.61
CA ARG A 241 2.35 -12.56 7.64
C ARG A 241 3.19 -13.65 8.29
N ASN A 242 3.43 -14.72 7.56
CA ASN A 242 4.32 -15.81 7.97
C ASN A 242 5.63 -15.76 7.18
N TRP A 243 6.75 -16.16 7.81
CA TRP A 243 8.04 -16.31 7.14
C TRP A 243 8.04 -17.40 6.05
N ASN A 244 7.07 -18.33 6.07
CA ASN A 244 6.94 -19.39 5.06
C ASN A 244 6.49 -18.82 3.71
N ALA A 245 7.38 -18.09 3.08
CA ALA A 245 7.20 -17.46 1.75
C ALA A 245 8.55 -17.40 1.05
N THR A 246 8.55 -17.15 -0.26
CA THR A 246 9.81 -16.89 -0.96
C THR A 246 10.38 -15.52 -0.59
N ARG A 247 11.71 -15.35 -0.62
CA ARG A 247 12.36 -14.05 -0.41
C ARG A 247 11.72 -12.94 -1.25
N ASN A 248 11.43 -13.22 -2.51
CA ASN A 248 10.79 -12.25 -3.42
C ASN A 248 9.41 -11.82 -2.98
N ALA A 249 8.63 -12.74 -2.41
CA ALA A 249 7.30 -12.44 -1.89
C ALA A 249 7.41 -11.54 -0.65
N LEU A 250 8.35 -11.81 0.26
CA LEU A 250 8.59 -10.99 1.45
C LEU A 250 9.10 -9.59 1.07
N GLU A 251 10.10 -9.48 0.17
CA GLU A 251 10.55 -8.18 -0.37
C GLU A 251 9.43 -7.46 -1.14
N GLY A 252 8.56 -8.20 -1.83
CA GLY A 252 7.38 -7.65 -2.51
C GLY A 252 6.39 -7.07 -1.55
N TYR A 253 6.16 -7.76 -0.44
CA TYR A 253 5.25 -7.33 0.59
C TYR A 253 5.73 -6.07 1.34
N LEU A 254 7.05 -5.88 1.48
CA LEU A 254 7.63 -4.68 2.08
C LEU A 254 7.74 -3.49 1.10
N SER A 255 7.68 -3.73 -0.20
CA SER A 255 7.89 -2.70 -1.22
C SER A 255 6.92 -1.52 -1.02
N ASN A 256 7.46 -0.29 -1.14
CA ASN A 256 6.71 0.97 -0.99
C ASN A 256 6.03 1.16 0.39
N ASN A 257 6.50 0.46 1.42
CA ASN A 257 6.07 0.66 2.80
C ASN A 257 7.06 1.58 3.53
N PHE A 258 6.64 2.76 3.91
CA PHE A 258 7.44 3.78 4.59
C PHE A 258 6.83 4.17 5.93
N GLY A 259 6.74 3.21 6.86
CA GLY A 259 6.33 3.48 8.23
C GLY A 259 5.14 2.68 8.75
N ILE A 260 4.68 1.64 8.03
CA ILE A 260 3.66 0.73 8.55
C ILE A 260 4.35 -0.49 9.15
N PRO A 261 4.19 -0.79 10.44
CA PRO A 261 4.82 -1.95 11.07
C PRO A 261 4.26 -3.25 10.50
N ILE A 262 5.13 -4.23 10.28
CA ILE A 262 4.79 -5.54 9.69
C ILE A 262 5.25 -6.66 10.61
N VAL A 263 4.46 -7.70 10.75
CA VAL A 263 4.85 -8.94 11.41
C VAL A 263 5.20 -10.02 10.38
N PHE A 264 6.35 -10.64 10.56
CA PHE A 264 6.68 -11.94 9.99
C PHE A 264 6.76 -12.97 11.11
N ASP A 265 5.75 -13.81 11.19
CA ASP A 265 5.57 -14.81 12.25
C ASP A 265 6.27 -16.12 11.91
N GLU A 266 6.85 -16.77 12.90
CA GLU A 266 7.42 -18.12 12.83
C GLU A 266 8.63 -18.24 11.88
N LEU A 267 9.75 -17.61 12.22
CA LEU A 267 10.99 -17.67 11.42
C LEU A 267 11.49 -19.11 11.20
N SER A 268 11.26 -20.01 12.16
CA SER A 268 11.58 -21.43 12.03
C SER A 268 10.87 -22.13 10.86
N SER A 269 9.78 -21.55 10.34
CA SER A 269 9.05 -22.06 9.17
C SER A 269 9.62 -21.57 7.83
N ALA A 270 10.62 -20.68 7.83
CA ALA A 270 11.21 -20.15 6.61
C ALA A 270 11.86 -21.24 5.74
N THR A 271 11.53 -21.26 4.44
CA THR A 271 11.99 -22.30 3.50
C THR A 271 13.19 -21.85 2.66
N PHE A 272 13.57 -20.58 2.70
CA PHE A 272 14.69 -20.04 1.93
C PHE A 272 16.01 -20.16 2.72
N LYS A 273 17.11 -20.41 2.01
CA LYS A 273 18.43 -20.68 2.60
C LYS A 273 19.20 -19.44 3.07
N ASP A 274 18.89 -18.26 2.53
CA ASP A 274 19.63 -17.02 2.79
C ASP A 274 18.82 -16.07 3.69
N THR A 275 18.61 -16.50 4.94
CA THR A 275 17.95 -15.68 5.96
C THR A 275 18.75 -14.42 6.28
N THR A 276 20.05 -14.55 6.45
CA THR A 276 20.95 -13.42 6.74
C THR A 276 20.87 -12.32 5.67
N GLY A 277 20.95 -12.68 4.39
CA GLY A 277 20.87 -11.70 3.31
C GLY A 277 19.51 -11.04 3.19
N LEU A 278 18.41 -11.72 3.61
CA LEU A 278 17.09 -11.08 3.67
C LEU A 278 16.99 -10.12 4.85
N LEU A 279 17.49 -10.48 6.02
CA LEU A 279 17.51 -9.60 7.20
C LEU A 279 18.31 -8.31 6.93
N TYR A 280 19.45 -8.41 6.24
CA TYR A 280 20.17 -7.23 5.77
C TYR A 280 19.33 -6.39 4.82
N SER A 281 18.68 -7.00 3.81
CA SER A 281 17.79 -6.26 2.90
C SER A 281 16.68 -5.54 3.66
N ILE A 282 16.07 -6.19 4.67
CA ILE A 282 15.03 -5.59 5.52
C ILE A 282 15.59 -4.38 6.26
N ALA A 283 16.75 -4.50 6.90
CA ALA A 283 17.37 -3.44 7.68
C ALA A 283 17.89 -2.28 6.81
N GLU A 284 18.36 -2.57 5.60
CA GLU A 284 18.83 -1.56 4.63
C GLU A 284 17.67 -0.90 3.88
N GLY A 285 16.47 -1.49 3.94
CA GLY A 285 15.28 -0.95 3.27
C GLY A 285 15.30 -1.10 1.76
N GLN A 286 16.09 -2.05 1.24
CA GLN A 286 16.24 -2.23 -0.19
C GLN A 286 16.31 -3.72 -0.56
N GLY A 287 15.51 -4.12 -1.55
CA GLY A 287 15.56 -5.46 -2.13
C GLY A 287 16.74 -5.66 -3.07
N ARG A 288 16.97 -6.92 -3.44
CA ARG A 288 18.03 -7.25 -4.42
C ARG A 288 17.74 -6.61 -5.78
N GLN A 289 18.77 -6.01 -6.36
CA GLN A 289 18.73 -5.51 -7.73
C GLN A 289 18.61 -6.69 -8.72
N ARG A 290 17.79 -6.54 -9.74
CA ARG A 290 17.49 -7.57 -10.75
C ARG A 290 17.51 -6.99 -12.14
N SER A 291 17.79 -7.83 -13.13
CA SER A 291 17.62 -7.51 -14.54
C SER A 291 16.31 -8.08 -15.08
N ASN A 292 15.74 -7.42 -16.09
CA ASN A 292 14.68 -8.00 -16.88
C ASN A 292 15.25 -9.04 -17.90
N VAL A 293 14.38 -9.65 -18.68
CA VAL A 293 14.75 -10.63 -19.72
C VAL A 293 15.62 -10.05 -20.85
N HIS A 294 15.69 -8.73 -20.94
CA HIS A 294 16.52 -7.99 -21.92
C HIS A 294 17.84 -7.51 -21.34
N GLY A 295 18.17 -7.86 -20.07
CA GLY A 295 19.40 -7.45 -19.41
C GLY A 295 19.36 -6.03 -18.82
N GLU A 296 18.25 -5.32 -18.90
CA GLU A 296 18.09 -4.01 -18.29
C GLU A 296 17.89 -4.12 -16.77
N VAL A 297 18.56 -3.28 -16.03
CA VAL A 297 18.51 -3.25 -14.57
C VAL A 297 17.16 -2.66 -14.13
N LYS A 298 16.38 -3.44 -13.36
CA LYS A 298 15.13 -2.95 -12.73
C LYS A 298 15.47 -2.10 -11.50
N THR A 299 14.67 -1.07 -11.26
CA THR A 299 14.70 -0.33 -10.00
C THR A 299 14.46 -1.30 -8.85
N PRO A 300 15.35 -1.37 -7.85
CA PRO A 300 15.13 -2.24 -6.71
C PRO A 300 13.92 -1.78 -5.91
N LYS A 301 13.22 -2.75 -5.30
CA LYS A 301 12.17 -2.46 -4.34
C LYS A 301 12.77 -1.75 -3.14
N ASN A 302 12.08 -0.77 -2.59
CA ASN A 302 12.54 -0.04 -1.41
C ASN A 302 11.42 0.09 -0.37
N TRP A 303 11.83 0.26 0.88
CA TRP A 303 10.95 0.47 2.03
C TRP A 303 11.70 1.16 3.17
N GLY A 304 10.96 1.59 4.18
CA GLY A 304 11.52 2.18 5.39
C GLY A 304 10.53 1.93 6.55
N THR A 305 10.61 0.76 7.17
CA THR A 305 9.65 0.38 8.22
C THR A 305 10.26 -0.56 9.24
N SER A 306 9.58 -0.72 10.38
CA SER A 306 9.93 -1.71 11.39
C SER A 306 9.28 -3.05 11.08
N VAL A 307 10.08 -4.13 11.16
CA VAL A 307 9.62 -5.50 11.02
C VAL A 307 9.70 -6.20 12.37
N ILE A 308 8.60 -6.80 12.78
CA ILE A 308 8.52 -7.63 13.98
C ILE A 308 8.58 -9.09 13.55
N SER A 309 9.61 -9.80 14.00
CA SER A 309 9.81 -11.23 13.75
C SER A 309 9.48 -12.02 15.00
N THR A 310 8.81 -13.16 14.86
CA THR A 310 8.67 -14.13 15.96
C THR A 310 9.40 -15.41 15.62
N SER A 311 9.98 -16.07 16.63
CA SER A 311 10.69 -17.34 16.48
C SER A 311 10.76 -18.11 17.80
N GLU A 312 11.01 -19.41 17.70
CA GLU A 312 11.41 -20.22 18.85
C GLU A 312 12.93 -20.11 19.12
N TYR A 313 13.71 -19.72 18.12
CA TYR A 313 15.16 -19.59 18.18
C TYR A 313 15.61 -18.14 17.96
N SER A 314 16.82 -17.83 18.40
CA SER A 314 17.44 -16.54 18.13
C SER A 314 17.54 -16.30 16.62
N ILE A 315 17.19 -15.09 16.18
CA ILE A 315 17.33 -14.65 14.79
C ILE A 315 18.81 -14.69 14.32
N PHE A 316 19.74 -14.73 15.27
CA PHE A 316 21.18 -14.74 14.99
C PHE A 316 21.76 -16.16 14.89
N THR A 317 20.98 -17.23 15.09
CA THR A 317 21.50 -18.61 15.14
C THR A 317 22.26 -19.01 13.87
N ASP A 318 21.75 -18.61 12.71
CA ASP A 318 22.37 -18.88 11.40
C ASP A 318 23.27 -17.76 10.91
N SER A 319 23.28 -16.60 11.59
CA SER A 319 23.99 -15.38 11.18
C SER A 319 25.16 -15.01 12.09
N ALA A 320 25.73 -15.95 12.79
CA ALA A 320 26.64 -15.80 13.94
C ALA A 320 27.90 -14.90 13.75
N GLN A 321 28.11 -14.28 12.60
CA GLN A 321 29.32 -13.49 12.30
C GLN A 321 29.06 -12.05 11.83
N ASN A 322 27.82 -11.56 11.90
CA ASN A 322 27.49 -10.25 11.30
C ASN A 322 27.13 -9.19 12.34
N ASP A 323 28.14 -8.50 12.86
CA ASP A 323 27.97 -7.41 13.84
C ASP A 323 27.05 -6.29 13.32
N GLY A 324 27.07 -6.02 12.01
CA GLY A 324 26.19 -5.05 11.38
C GLY A 324 24.69 -5.34 11.47
N LEU A 325 24.29 -6.62 11.57
CA LEU A 325 22.89 -6.99 11.78
C LEU A 325 22.48 -6.81 13.24
N ARG A 326 23.39 -7.01 14.19
CA ARG A 326 23.14 -6.86 15.63
C ARG A 326 22.76 -5.44 16.02
N VAL A 327 23.38 -4.42 15.38
CA VAL A 327 23.04 -3.01 15.65
C VAL A 327 21.70 -2.59 15.04
N ARG A 328 21.13 -3.37 14.13
CA ARG A 328 19.86 -3.11 13.45
C ARG A 328 18.72 -4.02 13.92
N THR A 329 19.00 -4.90 14.89
CA THR A 329 18.04 -5.88 15.39
C THR A 329 17.99 -5.85 16.91
N ILE A 330 16.81 -5.64 17.45
CA ILE A 330 16.55 -5.74 18.89
C ILE A 330 15.87 -7.07 19.15
N GLU A 331 16.60 -7.99 19.81
CA GLU A 331 16.07 -9.30 20.15
C GLU A 331 15.65 -9.36 21.63
N ILE A 332 14.44 -9.86 21.88
CA ILE A 332 13.85 -10.04 23.20
C ILE A 332 13.45 -11.50 23.35
N ASN A 333 14.09 -12.17 24.34
CA ASN A 333 13.82 -13.57 24.68
C ASN A 333 13.21 -13.66 26.09
N GLU A 334 11.95 -13.26 26.20
CA GLU A 334 11.24 -13.15 27.47
C GLU A 334 9.75 -13.51 27.31
N GLN A 335 9.06 -13.66 28.42
CA GLN A 335 7.62 -13.88 28.44
C GLN A 335 6.87 -12.54 28.32
N PHE A 336 6.16 -12.36 27.21
CA PHE A 336 5.43 -11.11 26.90
C PHE A 336 4.11 -10.97 27.66
N THR A 337 3.33 -12.05 27.78
CA THR A 337 2.02 -12.02 28.43
C THR A 337 2.06 -12.64 29.80
N THR A 338 1.30 -12.10 30.74
CA THR A 338 1.30 -12.57 32.15
C THR A 338 0.70 -13.96 32.30
N ASN A 339 -0.28 -14.30 31.48
CA ASN A 339 -0.95 -15.61 31.46
C ASN A 339 -1.78 -15.77 30.17
N ALA A 340 -2.39 -16.92 29.97
CA ALA A 340 -3.21 -17.23 28.80
C ALA A 340 -4.43 -16.31 28.66
N THR A 341 -5.10 -15.95 29.76
CA THR A 341 -6.27 -15.06 29.77
C THR A 341 -5.89 -13.65 29.26
N ASN A 342 -4.76 -13.09 29.74
CA ASN A 342 -4.23 -11.82 29.26
C ASN A 342 -3.95 -11.87 27.75
N ALA A 343 -3.28 -12.93 27.28
CA ALA A 343 -3.03 -13.13 25.85
C ALA A 343 -4.32 -13.17 25.01
N ASP A 344 -5.34 -13.91 25.47
CA ASP A 344 -6.62 -14.04 24.78
C ASP A 344 -7.42 -12.72 24.77
N ASN A 345 -7.41 -11.98 25.89
CA ASN A 345 -8.07 -10.67 25.98
C ASN A 345 -7.45 -9.70 24.99
N ILE A 346 -6.12 -9.61 24.93
CA ILE A 346 -5.41 -8.73 23.97
C ILE A 346 -5.77 -9.14 22.54
N LYS A 347 -5.64 -10.42 22.16
CA LYS A 347 -5.93 -10.89 20.80
C LYS A 347 -7.35 -10.58 20.35
N LYS A 348 -8.34 -10.83 21.21
CA LYS A 348 -9.75 -10.55 20.93
C LYS A 348 -9.99 -9.05 20.75
N ALA A 349 -9.41 -8.24 21.65
CA ALA A 349 -9.61 -6.78 21.60
C ALA A 349 -9.00 -6.16 20.36
N VAL A 350 -7.75 -6.50 20.00
CA VAL A 350 -7.08 -5.92 18.82
C VAL A 350 -7.69 -6.42 17.50
N ALA A 351 -8.25 -7.63 17.45
CA ALA A 351 -8.97 -8.12 16.28
C ALA A 351 -10.26 -7.33 16.00
N LEU A 352 -10.86 -6.75 17.03
CA LEU A 352 -12.09 -5.97 16.97
C LEU A 352 -11.84 -4.45 16.95
N ASN A 353 -10.68 -4.00 17.43
CA ASN A 353 -10.34 -2.58 17.53
C ASN A 353 -8.89 -2.38 17.13
N HIS A 354 -8.64 -1.77 15.97
CA HIS A 354 -7.30 -1.53 15.42
C HIS A 354 -7.30 -0.35 14.44
N GLY A 355 -6.11 0.12 14.05
CA GLY A 355 -5.95 1.15 13.03
C GLY A 355 -6.19 2.59 13.53
N HIS A 356 -6.27 2.81 14.83
CA HIS A 356 -6.64 4.12 15.39
C HIS A 356 -5.46 4.93 15.94
N VAL A 357 -4.34 4.29 16.28
CA VAL A 357 -3.21 4.97 16.96
C VAL A 357 -2.31 5.68 15.96
N LEU A 358 -1.93 4.99 14.89
CA LEU A 358 -1.01 5.55 13.89
C LEU A 358 -1.55 6.83 13.21
N PRO A 359 -2.85 6.97 12.91
CA PRO A 359 -3.44 8.24 12.48
C PRO A 359 -3.19 9.42 13.43
N LEU A 360 -3.29 9.21 14.74
CA LEU A 360 -2.99 10.24 15.73
C LEU A 360 -1.51 10.63 15.74
N VAL A 361 -0.63 9.62 15.62
CA VAL A 361 0.82 9.84 15.49
C VAL A 361 1.13 10.60 14.20
N ALA A 362 0.52 10.25 13.07
CA ALA A 362 0.69 10.95 11.81
C ALA A 362 0.33 12.43 11.91
N GLN A 363 -0.83 12.74 12.48
CA GLN A 363 -1.25 14.12 12.72
C GLN A 363 -0.29 14.88 13.65
N TYR A 364 0.20 14.20 14.68
CA TYR A 364 1.18 14.81 15.60
C TYR A 364 2.49 15.15 14.88
N LEU A 365 3.06 14.20 14.14
CA LEU A 365 4.31 14.38 13.40
C LEU A 365 4.21 15.49 12.36
N ILE A 366 3.13 15.52 11.58
CA ILE A 366 2.91 16.53 10.54
C ILE A 366 2.71 17.94 11.14
N ASN A 367 1.94 18.05 12.22
CA ASN A 367 1.61 19.35 12.82
C ASN A 367 2.70 19.93 13.72
N ARG A 368 3.67 19.10 14.15
CA ARG A 368 4.73 19.47 15.10
C ARG A 368 6.11 19.02 14.64
N GLU A 369 6.35 19.10 13.35
CA GLU A 369 7.59 18.64 12.71
C GLU A 369 8.83 19.21 13.40
N ASP A 370 8.92 20.53 13.53
CA ASP A 370 10.08 21.21 14.13
C ASP A 370 10.32 20.78 15.60
N GLU A 371 9.24 20.59 16.37
CA GLU A 371 9.31 20.15 17.76
C GLU A 371 9.87 18.73 17.85
N VAL A 372 9.38 17.82 17.01
CA VAL A 372 9.83 16.42 16.96
C VAL A 372 11.30 16.35 16.57
N ILE A 373 11.72 17.13 15.59
CA ILE A 373 13.09 17.20 15.12
C ILE A 373 14.03 17.75 16.18
N GLN A 374 13.64 18.86 16.84
CA GLN A 374 14.43 19.44 17.95
C GLN A 374 14.55 18.46 19.12
N TRP A 375 13.48 17.77 19.46
CA TRP A 375 13.50 16.75 20.51
C TRP A 375 14.44 15.60 20.12
N PHE A 376 14.37 15.11 18.89
CA PHE A 376 15.25 14.03 18.39
C PHE A 376 16.73 14.41 18.52
N TYR A 377 17.13 15.60 18.07
CA TYR A 377 18.53 16.03 18.19
C TYR A 377 18.97 16.19 19.64
N LYS A 378 18.11 16.68 20.49
CA LYS A 378 18.42 16.81 21.91
C LYS A 378 18.70 15.47 22.60
N GLU A 379 18.00 14.41 22.18
CA GLU A 379 18.15 13.07 22.76
C GLU A 379 19.31 12.26 22.11
N VAL A 380 19.74 12.63 20.92
CA VAL A 380 20.82 11.95 20.18
C VAL A 380 22.19 12.60 20.38
N ASP A 381 22.24 13.88 20.75
CA ASP A 381 23.46 14.60 21.11
C ASP A 381 23.95 14.16 22.53
N TRP A 382 24.57 13.00 22.56
CA TRP A 382 25.25 12.53 23.78
C TRP A 382 26.75 12.42 23.58
#